data_b6dd9711e7b4bf37f616ad9c90061060
#
_entry.id   b6dd9711e7b4bf37f616ad9c90061060
#
_cell.length_a   1.000
_cell.length_b   1.000
_cell.length_c   1.000
_cell.angle_alpha   90.00
_cell.angle_beta   90.00
_cell.angle_gamma   90.00
#
_symmetry.space_group_name_H-M   'P 1'
#
loop_
_entity.id
_entity.type
_entity.pdbx_description
1 polymer ?
#
loop_
_entity_poly.entity_id
_entity_poly.type
_entity_poly.pdbx_seq_one_letter_code
_entity_poly.pdbx_strand_id
1 'polypeptide(L)'
;MKIPYTKPSITKIEQDFVENAISVGWGDRCYEYLTRFEQDFARHLQIKHVVATSSCTGALHLGLAALGIGVGDEVILADTNWVATVSPIIHLGAQPVLVDIDPETWCIDPIKVEEAITNRTKAIIATHLYGNVAKMDELIEIGLRHNVAVVEDAAEAIGSKLNNQHAGTMGSFGTFSFHGSKTITTGEGGAFVTNDDSLAELVRTLNNHGRSATESRQFWPERAGFKYRMSNVQAAIGCAQLTRIDELVGRKQEILNEYRNGLAENQYLTMNQDSPFTTSGAWMPNVVISKCRNKGFDELTDVFKKAGVDARPFFAPLSNFPFVSKEPKLQNINSFDLWKRSINLPSFHDITKDEMSTVINLLHSEIK
;
A
#
# COMPACT_ATOMS: atom_id res chain seq x y z
N MET A 1 10.70 27.71 7.43
CA MET A 1 9.46 26.93 7.45
C MET A 1 9.84 25.48 7.14
N LYS A 2 9.25 24.47 7.76
CA LYS A 2 9.56 23.07 7.44
C LYS A 2 8.37 22.48 6.70
N ILE A 3 8.59 22.03 5.46
CA ILE A 3 7.59 21.35 4.63
C ILE A 3 7.72 19.86 4.93
N PRO A 4 6.78 19.23 5.68
CA PRO A 4 6.87 17.82 6.03
C PRO A 4 6.60 16.92 4.82
N TYR A 5 7.13 15.70 4.83
CA TYR A 5 6.89 14.70 3.80
C TYR A 5 5.40 14.34 3.67
N THR A 6 4.79 14.06 4.82
CA THR A 6 3.36 13.74 4.92
C THR A 6 2.87 14.01 6.33
N LYS A 7 1.58 14.22 6.49
CA LYS A 7 0.87 14.22 7.77
C LYS A 7 -0.59 13.85 7.56
N PRO A 8 -1.27 13.27 8.55
CA PRO A 8 -2.68 12.96 8.46
C PRO A 8 -3.54 14.22 8.48
N SER A 9 -4.72 14.16 7.85
CA SER A 9 -5.77 15.17 7.97
C SER A 9 -6.71 14.77 9.10
N ILE A 10 -6.56 15.41 10.24
CA ILE A 10 -7.43 15.21 11.44
C ILE A 10 -8.21 16.48 11.73
N THR A 11 -9.52 16.35 11.85
CA THR A 11 -10.44 17.44 12.11
C THR A 11 -11.25 17.20 13.38
N LYS A 12 -12.23 18.04 13.64
CA LYS A 12 -13.18 17.84 14.76
C LYS A 12 -14.01 16.55 14.60
N ILE A 13 -14.24 16.09 13.37
CA ILE A 13 -15.00 14.87 13.08
C ILE A 13 -14.29 13.66 13.71
N GLU A 14 -13.00 13.48 13.43
CA GLU A 14 -12.21 12.38 13.99
C GLU A 14 -12.15 12.46 15.53
N GLN A 15 -12.01 13.67 16.08
CA GLN A 15 -11.99 13.89 17.54
C GLN A 15 -13.30 13.45 18.19
N ASP A 16 -14.45 13.81 17.61
CA ASP A 16 -15.78 13.47 18.15
C ASP A 16 -16.03 11.96 18.11
N PHE A 17 -15.62 11.26 17.04
CA PHE A 17 -15.72 9.81 16.96
C PHE A 17 -14.87 9.11 18.01
N VAL A 18 -13.63 9.58 18.22
CA VAL A 18 -12.73 9.03 19.25
C VAL A 18 -13.26 9.29 20.65
N GLU A 19 -13.72 10.49 20.94
CA GLU A 19 -14.33 10.84 22.23
C GLU A 19 -15.53 9.93 22.55
N ASN A 20 -16.39 9.69 21.56
CA ASN A 20 -17.50 8.76 21.71
C ASN A 20 -17.00 7.32 21.93
N ALA A 21 -16.04 6.84 21.16
CA ALA A 21 -15.50 5.50 21.30
C ALA A 21 -14.88 5.25 22.68
N ILE A 22 -14.17 6.25 23.23
CA ILE A 22 -13.56 6.16 24.57
C ILE A 22 -14.64 6.20 25.65
N SER A 23 -15.69 7.00 25.47
CA SER A 23 -16.72 7.21 26.49
C SER A 23 -17.67 6.01 26.61
N VAL A 24 -18.07 5.40 25.47
CA VAL A 24 -19.15 4.38 25.46
C VAL A 24 -18.80 3.08 24.75
N GLY A 25 -17.63 2.97 24.13
CA GLY A 25 -17.24 1.84 23.26
C GLY A 25 -16.62 0.67 24.04
N TRP A 26 -17.16 0.31 25.20
CA TRP A 26 -16.66 -0.77 26.09
C TRP A 26 -17.74 -1.83 26.34
N GLY A 27 -17.35 -2.96 26.92
CA GLY A 27 -18.28 -4.07 27.19
C GLY A 27 -18.91 -4.59 25.90
N ASP A 28 -20.23 -4.66 25.85
CA ASP A 28 -20.98 -5.17 24.68
C ASP A 28 -20.80 -4.31 23.42
N ARG A 29 -20.35 -3.06 23.58
CA ARG A 29 -20.10 -2.11 22.49
C ARG A 29 -18.66 -2.05 22.02
N CYS A 30 -17.77 -2.93 22.53
CA CYS A 30 -16.33 -2.86 22.30
C CYS A 30 -15.90 -3.09 20.84
N TYR A 31 -16.80 -3.54 19.97
CA TYR A 31 -16.57 -3.77 18.53
C TYR A 31 -17.53 -2.98 17.62
N GLU A 32 -18.31 -2.06 18.15
CA GLU A 32 -19.32 -1.31 17.39
C GLU A 32 -18.70 -0.52 16.23
N TYR A 33 -17.65 0.26 16.52
CA TYR A 33 -16.94 1.01 15.50
C TYR A 33 -16.16 0.09 14.55
N LEU A 34 -15.62 -1.00 15.04
CA LEU A 34 -14.93 -1.99 14.20
C LEU A 34 -15.89 -2.57 13.15
N THR A 35 -17.06 -3.02 13.58
CA THR A 35 -18.09 -3.56 12.68
C THR A 35 -18.56 -2.51 11.68
N ARG A 36 -18.81 -1.27 12.16
CA ARG A 36 -19.20 -0.17 11.30
C ARG A 36 -18.13 0.16 10.25
N PHE A 37 -16.86 0.24 10.66
CA PHE A 37 -15.74 0.51 9.76
C PHE A 37 -15.62 -0.55 8.66
N GLU A 38 -15.70 -1.84 9.03
CA GLU A 38 -15.68 -2.95 8.06
C GLU A 38 -16.83 -2.85 7.05
N GLN A 39 -18.05 -2.54 7.52
CA GLN A 39 -19.22 -2.39 6.65
C GLN A 39 -19.13 -1.16 5.74
N ASP A 40 -18.69 -0.02 6.27
CA ASP A 40 -18.60 1.23 5.52
C ASP A 40 -17.50 1.14 4.45
N PHE A 41 -16.35 0.51 4.78
CA PHE A 41 -15.27 0.31 3.84
C PHE A 41 -15.62 -0.74 2.77
N ALA A 42 -16.35 -1.81 3.14
CA ALA A 42 -16.88 -2.78 2.18
C ALA A 42 -17.81 -2.12 1.14
N ARG A 43 -18.70 -1.21 1.60
CA ARG A 43 -19.58 -0.45 0.71
C ARG A 43 -18.80 0.49 -0.22
N HIS A 44 -17.80 1.19 0.31
CA HIS A 44 -16.95 2.08 -0.50
C HIS A 44 -16.20 1.32 -1.60
N LEU A 45 -15.61 0.17 -1.26
CA LEU A 45 -14.85 -0.66 -2.19
C LEU A 45 -15.73 -1.52 -3.10
N GLN A 46 -17.03 -1.64 -2.83
CA GLN A 46 -17.95 -2.55 -3.51
C GLN A 46 -17.50 -4.02 -3.43
N ILE A 47 -17.03 -4.46 -2.26
CA ILE A 47 -16.53 -5.80 -1.96
C ILE A 47 -17.37 -6.45 -0.86
N LYS A 48 -17.46 -7.79 -0.83
CA LYS A 48 -18.29 -8.48 0.16
C LYS A 48 -17.73 -8.42 1.58
N HIS A 49 -16.45 -8.66 1.75
CA HIS A 49 -15.83 -8.85 3.05
C HIS A 49 -14.66 -7.93 3.29
N VAL A 50 -14.67 -7.29 4.45
CA VAL A 50 -13.56 -6.56 5.04
C VAL A 50 -13.28 -7.14 6.43
N VAL A 51 -12.01 -7.34 6.75
CA VAL A 51 -11.53 -7.71 8.08
C VAL A 51 -10.49 -6.68 8.51
N ALA A 52 -10.86 -5.82 9.44
CA ALA A 52 -9.96 -4.77 9.93
C ALA A 52 -8.88 -5.35 10.84
N THR A 53 -7.65 -4.90 10.59
CA THR A 53 -6.42 -5.38 11.25
C THR A 53 -5.62 -4.23 11.85
N SER A 54 -4.68 -4.56 12.72
CA SER A 54 -3.79 -3.57 13.34
C SER A 54 -2.73 -2.99 12.40
N SER A 55 -2.55 -3.59 11.21
CA SER A 55 -1.66 -3.09 10.15
C SER A 55 -1.91 -3.82 8.83
N CYS A 56 -1.52 -3.23 7.70
CA CYS A 56 -1.54 -3.89 6.39
C CYS A 56 -0.63 -5.13 6.38
N THR A 57 0.55 -5.06 7.02
CA THR A 57 1.46 -6.20 7.17
C THR A 57 0.77 -7.40 7.85
N GLY A 58 -0.03 -7.13 8.89
CA GLY A 58 -0.84 -8.15 9.55
C GLY A 58 -1.95 -8.70 8.65
N ALA A 59 -2.56 -7.86 7.82
CA ALA A 59 -3.55 -8.28 6.83
C ALA A 59 -2.97 -9.21 5.76
N LEU A 60 -1.79 -8.85 5.20
CA LEU A 60 -1.03 -9.70 4.27
C LEU A 60 -0.66 -11.04 4.91
N HIS A 61 -0.13 -11.02 6.15
CA HIS A 61 0.25 -12.23 6.87
C HIS A 61 -0.94 -13.18 7.07
N LEU A 62 -2.09 -12.64 7.49
CA LEU A 62 -3.33 -13.41 7.64
C LEU A 62 -3.79 -14.01 6.31
N GLY A 63 -3.80 -13.22 5.24
CA GLY A 63 -4.23 -13.66 3.92
C GLY A 63 -3.33 -14.76 3.35
N LEU A 64 -2.00 -14.59 3.41
CA LEU A 64 -1.04 -15.60 2.96
C LEU A 64 -1.12 -16.88 3.81
N ALA A 65 -1.25 -16.75 5.14
CA ALA A 65 -1.46 -17.90 6.03
C ALA A 65 -2.79 -18.64 5.73
N ALA A 66 -3.85 -17.91 5.39
CA ALA A 66 -5.14 -18.49 5.02
C ALA A 66 -5.10 -19.21 3.66
N LEU A 67 -4.26 -18.78 2.73
CA LEU A 67 -3.96 -19.51 1.49
C LEU A 67 -3.09 -20.76 1.74
N GLY A 68 -2.65 -21.00 2.97
CA GLY A 68 -1.82 -22.16 3.33
C GLY A 68 -0.36 -22.04 2.93
N ILE A 69 0.11 -20.81 2.66
CA ILE A 69 1.51 -20.54 2.29
C ILE A 69 2.44 -20.81 3.47
N GLY A 70 3.55 -21.51 3.23
CA GLY A 70 4.50 -21.89 4.25
C GLY A 70 5.85 -22.38 3.71
N VAL A 71 6.55 -23.17 4.52
CA VAL A 71 7.88 -23.71 4.19
C VAL A 71 7.84 -24.53 2.89
N GLY A 72 8.71 -24.19 1.96
CA GLY A 72 8.81 -24.84 0.65
C GLY A 72 8.07 -24.15 -0.48
N ASP A 73 7.15 -23.23 -0.15
CA ASP A 73 6.41 -22.44 -1.12
C ASP A 73 7.19 -21.20 -1.56
N GLU A 74 6.90 -20.71 -2.76
CA GLU A 74 7.44 -19.50 -3.34
C GLU A 74 6.32 -18.47 -3.52
N VAL A 75 6.64 -17.20 -3.22
CA VAL A 75 5.75 -16.05 -3.46
C VAL A 75 6.50 -15.02 -4.30
N ILE A 76 5.96 -14.71 -5.48
CA ILE A 76 6.54 -13.74 -6.41
C ILE A 76 6.07 -12.33 -6.03
N LEU A 77 6.99 -11.36 -5.97
CA LEU A 77 6.69 -9.95 -5.76
C LEU A 77 7.73 -9.06 -6.44
N ALA A 78 7.41 -7.78 -6.61
CA ALA A 78 8.34 -6.80 -7.18
C ALA A 78 9.54 -6.57 -6.25
N ASP A 79 10.72 -6.40 -6.82
CA ASP A 79 11.94 -6.02 -6.08
C ASP A 79 11.86 -4.58 -5.55
N THR A 80 11.19 -3.67 -6.28
CA THR A 80 10.86 -2.34 -5.78
C THR A 80 9.59 -2.42 -4.93
N ASN A 81 9.77 -2.36 -3.61
CA ASN A 81 8.64 -2.44 -2.69
C ASN A 81 9.02 -1.94 -1.29
N TRP A 82 8.00 -1.67 -0.46
CA TRP A 82 8.22 -1.52 0.96
C TRP A 82 8.42 -2.88 1.63
N VAL A 83 9.32 -2.93 2.59
CA VAL A 83 9.69 -4.17 3.32
C VAL A 83 8.50 -4.88 3.98
N ALA A 84 7.43 -4.16 4.27
CA ALA A 84 6.21 -4.72 4.87
C ALA A 84 5.53 -5.78 4.01
N THR A 85 5.73 -5.74 2.68
CA THR A 85 5.15 -6.72 1.74
C THR A 85 5.91 -8.05 1.76
N VAL A 86 7.24 -8.03 1.91
CA VAL A 86 8.06 -9.25 1.91
C VAL A 86 8.12 -9.93 3.29
N SER A 87 7.99 -9.16 4.37
CA SER A 87 8.13 -9.68 5.73
C SER A 87 7.15 -10.82 6.07
N PRO A 88 5.86 -10.77 5.71
CA PRO A 88 4.92 -11.88 5.94
C PRO A 88 5.33 -13.18 5.26
N ILE A 89 5.91 -13.11 4.05
CA ILE A 89 6.41 -14.29 3.32
C ILE A 89 7.49 -14.98 4.15
N ILE A 90 8.47 -14.20 4.62
CA ILE A 90 9.59 -14.69 5.44
C ILE A 90 9.09 -15.26 6.77
N HIS A 91 8.14 -14.58 7.42
CA HIS A 91 7.57 -15.03 8.71
C HIS A 91 6.82 -16.34 8.60
N LEU A 92 6.23 -16.65 7.44
CA LEU A 92 5.58 -17.93 7.16
C LEU A 92 6.58 -19.02 6.75
N GLY A 93 7.87 -18.69 6.59
CA GLY A 93 8.90 -19.62 6.15
C GLY A 93 8.89 -19.90 4.64
N ALA A 94 8.11 -19.15 3.89
CA ALA A 94 8.10 -19.23 2.43
C ALA A 94 9.25 -18.43 1.81
N GLN A 95 9.57 -18.70 0.55
CA GLN A 95 10.65 -18.07 -0.19
C GLN A 95 10.12 -16.90 -1.03
N PRO A 96 10.57 -15.64 -0.79
CA PRO A 96 10.27 -14.54 -1.70
C PRO A 96 11.06 -14.71 -3.02
N VAL A 97 10.35 -14.56 -4.14
CA VAL A 97 10.93 -14.54 -5.49
C VAL A 97 10.78 -13.11 -6.03
N LEU A 98 11.91 -12.39 -6.09
CA LEU A 98 11.94 -10.99 -6.47
C LEU A 98 12.12 -10.84 -7.97
N VAL A 99 11.21 -10.11 -8.62
CA VAL A 99 11.23 -9.82 -10.05
C VAL A 99 11.29 -8.31 -10.31
N ASP A 100 11.66 -7.92 -11.53
CA ASP A 100 11.72 -6.52 -11.89
C ASP A 100 10.34 -5.88 -12.04
N ILE A 101 10.31 -4.57 -12.13
CA ILE A 101 9.12 -3.74 -12.30
C ILE A 101 8.97 -3.30 -13.76
N ASP A 102 7.72 -3.06 -14.15
CA ASP A 102 7.39 -2.35 -15.37
C ASP A 102 7.83 -0.89 -15.25
N PRO A 103 8.59 -0.35 -16.21
CA PRO A 103 9.16 0.99 -16.11
C PRO A 103 8.13 2.12 -16.24
N GLU A 104 6.92 1.83 -16.73
CA GLU A 104 5.85 2.82 -16.90
C GLU A 104 4.97 2.91 -15.66
N THR A 105 4.55 1.76 -15.13
CA THR A 105 3.67 1.69 -13.95
C THR A 105 4.43 1.65 -12.63
N TRP A 106 5.70 1.25 -12.65
CA TRP A 106 6.56 0.98 -11.47
C TRP A 106 6.06 -0.16 -10.58
N CYS A 107 5.01 -0.84 -11.02
CA CYS A 107 4.49 -2.03 -10.39
C CYS A 107 5.18 -3.28 -10.96
N ILE A 108 4.86 -4.43 -10.40
CA ILE A 108 5.42 -5.72 -10.86
C ILE A 108 5.21 -5.93 -12.35
N ASP A 109 6.24 -6.38 -13.08
CA ASP A 109 6.18 -6.66 -14.51
C ASP A 109 5.59 -8.06 -14.76
N PRO A 110 4.41 -8.17 -15.43
CA PRO A 110 3.79 -9.46 -15.73
C PRO A 110 4.69 -10.43 -16.53
N ILE A 111 5.54 -9.90 -17.43
CA ILE A 111 6.49 -10.73 -18.21
C ILE A 111 7.49 -11.37 -17.25
N LYS A 112 8.02 -10.62 -16.31
CA LYS A 112 8.97 -11.12 -15.32
C LYS A 112 8.33 -12.07 -14.31
N VAL A 113 7.05 -11.88 -14.02
CA VAL A 113 6.26 -12.85 -13.24
C VAL A 113 6.15 -14.18 -13.95
N GLU A 114 5.74 -14.19 -15.22
CA GLU A 114 5.61 -15.41 -16.03
C GLU A 114 6.93 -16.19 -16.10
N GLU A 115 8.05 -15.49 -16.33
CA GLU A 115 9.41 -16.08 -16.37
C GLU A 115 9.84 -16.71 -15.04
N ALA A 116 9.31 -16.23 -13.90
CA ALA A 116 9.72 -16.64 -12.56
C ALA A 116 8.87 -17.76 -11.95
N ILE A 117 7.75 -18.13 -12.58
CA ILE A 117 6.85 -19.17 -12.05
C ILE A 117 7.52 -20.54 -12.05
N THR A 118 7.40 -21.24 -10.94
CA THR A 118 7.82 -22.63 -10.75
C THR A 118 6.67 -23.48 -10.18
N ASN A 119 6.90 -24.77 -10.03
CA ASN A 119 5.93 -25.68 -9.38
C ASN A 119 5.75 -25.40 -7.86
N ARG A 120 6.59 -24.57 -7.26
CA ARG A 120 6.51 -24.14 -5.86
C ARG A 120 5.81 -22.80 -5.71
N THR A 121 5.57 -22.07 -6.79
CA THR A 121 4.90 -20.78 -6.73
C THR A 121 3.44 -20.93 -6.28
N LYS A 122 3.05 -20.26 -5.21
CA LYS A 122 1.70 -20.30 -4.62
C LYS A 122 0.96 -18.99 -4.73
N ALA A 123 1.67 -17.86 -4.73
CA ALA A 123 1.07 -16.55 -4.87
C ALA A 123 1.96 -15.57 -5.64
N ILE A 124 1.31 -14.58 -6.23
CA ILE A 124 1.90 -13.39 -6.81
C ILE A 124 1.34 -12.21 -6.01
N ILE A 125 2.19 -11.34 -5.46
CA ILE A 125 1.76 -10.12 -4.79
C ILE A 125 1.96 -8.93 -5.74
N ALA A 126 0.85 -8.38 -6.20
CA ALA A 126 0.82 -7.15 -6.98
C ALA A 126 0.70 -5.95 -6.04
N THR A 127 1.79 -5.20 -5.85
CA THR A 127 1.76 -3.95 -5.10
C THR A 127 1.43 -2.79 -6.03
N HIS A 128 0.42 -2.00 -5.66
CA HIS A 128 0.00 -0.79 -6.36
C HIS A 128 0.85 0.39 -5.85
N LEU A 129 2.07 0.49 -6.37
CA LEU A 129 3.12 1.34 -5.83
C LEU A 129 2.79 2.84 -5.99
N TYR A 130 2.83 3.59 -4.89
CA TYR A 130 2.61 5.06 -4.83
C TYR A 130 1.26 5.54 -5.38
N GLY A 131 0.29 4.63 -5.53
CA GLY A 131 -1.03 4.92 -6.09
C GLY A 131 -1.16 4.55 -7.58
N ASN A 132 -0.08 4.11 -8.24
CA ASN A 132 -0.17 3.48 -9.55
C ASN A 132 -0.86 2.12 -9.45
N VAL A 133 -1.42 1.65 -10.56
CA VAL A 133 -2.11 0.35 -10.57
C VAL A 133 -1.31 -0.65 -11.39
N ALA A 134 -1.05 -1.83 -10.81
CA ALA A 134 -0.43 -2.94 -11.52
C ALA A 134 -1.35 -3.41 -12.68
N LYS A 135 -0.76 -4.03 -13.69
CA LYS A 135 -1.47 -4.62 -14.84
C LYS A 135 -2.23 -5.88 -14.41
N MET A 136 -3.32 -5.65 -13.63
CA MET A 136 -4.04 -6.72 -12.94
C MET A 136 -4.67 -7.72 -13.90
N ASP A 137 -5.18 -7.28 -15.06
CA ASP A 137 -5.77 -8.16 -16.06
C ASP A 137 -4.76 -9.23 -16.53
N GLU A 138 -3.51 -8.81 -16.82
CA GLU A 138 -2.43 -9.71 -17.21
C GLU A 138 -2.00 -10.63 -16.07
N LEU A 139 -1.85 -10.09 -14.85
CA LEU A 139 -1.45 -10.87 -13.68
C LEU A 139 -2.50 -11.93 -13.30
N ILE A 140 -3.79 -11.59 -13.38
CA ILE A 140 -4.89 -12.52 -13.10
C ILE A 140 -4.89 -13.63 -14.15
N GLU A 141 -4.69 -13.31 -15.43
CA GLU A 141 -4.59 -14.31 -16.50
C GLU A 141 -3.42 -15.28 -16.25
N ILE A 142 -2.25 -14.77 -15.87
CA ILE A 142 -1.10 -15.61 -15.47
C ILE A 142 -1.46 -16.50 -14.28
N GLY A 143 -2.06 -15.93 -13.23
CA GLY A 143 -2.50 -16.69 -12.06
C GLY A 143 -3.45 -17.83 -12.41
N LEU A 144 -4.41 -17.59 -13.29
CA LEU A 144 -5.36 -18.60 -13.77
C LEU A 144 -4.67 -19.72 -14.57
N ARG A 145 -3.77 -19.38 -15.49
CA ARG A 145 -3.03 -20.37 -16.30
C ARG A 145 -2.17 -21.32 -15.45
N HIS A 146 -1.58 -20.79 -14.39
CA HIS A 146 -0.64 -21.53 -13.54
C HIS A 146 -1.25 -22.03 -12.23
N ASN A 147 -2.53 -21.76 -11.98
CA ASN A 147 -3.23 -22.06 -10.71
C ASN A 147 -2.49 -21.45 -9.49
N VAL A 148 -2.10 -20.18 -9.62
CA VAL A 148 -1.40 -19.39 -8.61
C VAL A 148 -2.31 -18.25 -8.15
N ALA A 149 -2.42 -18.02 -6.84
CA ALA A 149 -3.24 -16.93 -6.29
C ALA A 149 -2.61 -15.57 -6.61
N VAL A 150 -3.41 -14.63 -7.13
CA VAL A 150 -3.00 -13.22 -7.27
C VAL A 150 -3.54 -12.42 -6.11
N VAL A 151 -2.66 -11.72 -5.40
CA VAL A 151 -2.93 -10.95 -4.19
C VAL A 151 -2.57 -9.51 -4.41
N GLU A 152 -3.37 -8.58 -3.91
CA GLU A 152 -3.12 -7.16 -4.07
C GLU A 152 -2.64 -6.52 -2.76
N ASP A 153 -1.46 -5.89 -2.81
CA ASP A 153 -1.04 -4.94 -1.78
C ASP A 153 -1.44 -3.53 -2.23
N ALA A 154 -2.60 -3.08 -1.74
CA ALA A 154 -3.17 -1.77 -2.00
C ALA A 154 -2.90 -0.77 -0.87
N ALA A 155 -1.84 -0.99 -0.06
CA ALA A 155 -1.47 -0.11 1.04
C ALA A 155 -1.27 1.36 0.64
N GLU A 156 -1.03 1.61 -0.64
CA GLU A 156 -0.73 2.92 -1.23
C GLU A 156 -1.76 3.37 -2.28
N ALA A 157 -2.85 2.60 -2.43
CA ALA A 157 -3.74 2.72 -3.59
C ALA A 157 -5.20 3.04 -3.23
N ILE A 158 -5.46 3.60 -2.05
CA ILE A 158 -6.79 4.11 -1.74
C ILE A 158 -7.19 5.18 -2.76
N GLY A 159 -8.34 4.98 -3.41
CA GLY A 159 -8.80 5.83 -4.51
C GLY A 159 -8.29 5.45 -5.90
N SER A 160 -7.31 4.53 -5.99
CA SER A 160 -6.84 4.01 -7.29
C SER A 160 -7.83 3.02 -7.89
N LYS A 161 -7.97 3.04 -9.23
CA LYS A 161 -8.90 2.18 -9.97
C LYS A 161 -8.31 1.72 -11.29
N LEU A 162 -8.70 0.52 -11.71
CA LEU A 162 -8.54 0.00 -13.07
C LEU A 162 -9.95 -0.32 -13.62
N ASN A 163 -10.31 0.22 -14.79
CA ASN A 163 -11.64 0.03 -15.39
C ASN A 163 -12.80 0.32 -14.41
N ASN A 164 -12.68 1.37 -13.59
CA ASN A 164 -13.59 1.75 -12.51
C ASN A 164 -13.67 0.77 -11.32
N GLN A 165 -12.95 -0.35 -11.33
CA GLN A 165 -12.82 -1.25 -10.18
C GLN A 165 -11.71 -0.77 -9.25
N HIS A 166 -11.96 -0.75 -7.94
CA HIS A 166 -10.97 -0.32 -6.95
C HIS A 166 -9.78 -1.26 -6.90
N ALA A 167 -8.55 -0.73 -6.90
CA ALA A 167 -7.35 -1.47 -6.57
C ALA A 167 -7.51 -2.14 -5.20
N GLY A 168 -7.05 -3.38 -5.08
CA GLY A 168 -7.26 -4.22 -3.89
C GLY A 168 -8.54 -5.06 -3.92
N THR A 169 -9.34 -5.03 -5.02
CA THR A 169 -10.60 -5.79 -5.10
C THR A 169 -10.68 -6.74 -6.29
N MET A 170 -9.59 -6.91 -7.03
CA MET A 170 -9.53 -7.69 -8.28
C MET A 170 -8.97 -9.09 -8.09
N GLY A 171 -8.00 -9.25 -7.21
CA GLY A 171 -7.35 -10.54 -6.93
C GLY A 171 -8.11 -11.45 -5.97
N SER A 172 -7.47 -12.52 -5.53
CA SER A 172 -8.00 -13.46 -4.53
C SER A 172 -8.32 -12.76 -3.21
N PHE A 173 -7.47 -11.83 -2.81
CA PHE A 173 -7.71 -10.87 -1.73
C PHE A 173 -6.84 -9.62 -1.93
N GLY A 174 -7.23 -8.53 -1.28
CA GLY A 174 -6.44 -7.32 -1.20
C GLY A 174 -6.19 -6.88 0.24
N THR A 175 -5.20 -6.02 0.41
CA THR A 175 -4.85 -5.45 1.71
C THR A 175 -4.65 -3.95 1.63
N PHE A 176 -5.04 -3.24 2.69
CA PHE A 176 -4.97 -1.78 2.78
C PHE A 176 -4.24 -1.36 4.05
N SER A 177 -3.62 -0.19 4.00
CA SER A 177 -2.94 0.44 5.14
C SER A 177 -3.63 1.73 5.56
N PHE A 178 -3.79 1.89 6.86
CA PHE A 178 -4.28 3.10 7.50
C PHE A 178 -3.24 3.70 8.46
N HIS A 179 -1.96 3.47 8.16
CA HIS A 179 -0.85 4.12 8.86
C HIS A 179 -0.95 5.66 8.73
N GLY A 180 -0.39 6.39 9.71
CA GLY A 180 -0.43 7.86 9.76
C GLY A 180 0.08 8.62 8.53
N SER A 181 0.82 7.96 7.63
CA SER A 181 1.30 8.54 6.37
C SER A 181 0.38 8.31 5.17
N LYS A 182 -0.68 7.50 5.30
CA LYS A 182 -1.55 7.11 4.18
C LYS A 182 -2.64 8.16 3.92
N THR A 183 -3.37 8.00 2.80
CA THR A 183 -4.43 8.94 2.38
C THR A 183 -5.53 9.05 3.43
N ILE A 184 -5.97 7.91 4.00
CA ILE A 184 -6.80 7.86 5.20
C ILE A 184 -6.03 7.12 6.30
N THR A 185 -6.30 7.47 7.56
CA THR A 185 -5.53 6.92 8.69
C THR A 185 -6.39 6.50 9.87
N THR A 186 -5.89 5.52 10.62
CA THR A 186 -6.35 5.16 11.96
C THR A 186 -5.21 5.29 12.99
N GLY A 187 -4.14 6.05 12.64
CA GLY A 187 -2.86 6.08 13.34
C GLY A 187 -1.98 4.91 12.94
N GLU A 188 -2.35 3.74 13.35
CA GLU A 188 -1.93 2.42 12.85
C GLU A 188 -3.18 1.64 12.48
N GLY A 189 -3.11 0.81 11.43
CA GLY A 189 -4.23 -0.01 11.00
C GLY A 189 -4.06 -0.57 9.60
N GLY A 190 -4.92 -1.52 9.26
CA GLY A 190 -5.03 -2.10 7.94
C GLY A 190 -6.34 -2.82 7.75
N ALA A 191 -6.56 -3.35 6.56
CA ALA A 191 -7.68 -4.21 6.27
C ALA A 191 -7.28 -5.31 5.27
N PHE A 192 -7.82 -6.49 5.48
CA PHE A 192 -7.92 -7.57 4.51
C PHE A 192 -9.29 -7.49 3.84
N VAL A 193 -9.35 -7.65 2.52
CA VAL A 193 -10.61 -7.62 1.77
C VAL A 193 -10.69 -8.75 0.76
N THR A 194 -11.88 -9.33 0.56
CA THR A 194 -12.11 -10.40 -0.42
C THR A 194 -13.58 -10.55 -0.77
N ASN A 195 -13.87 -11.19 -1.91
CA ASN A 195 -15.21 -11.66 -2.27
C ASN A 195 -15.44 -13.14 -1.93
N ASP A 196 -14.41 -13.87 -1.48
CA ASP A 196 -14.47 -15.27 -1.10
C ASP A 196 -14.96 -15.41 0.35
N ASP A 197 -16.14 -16.03 0.50
CA ASP A 197 -16.78 -16.22 1.81
C ASP A 197 -15.94 -17.12 2.73
N SER A 198 -15.35 -18.20 2.19
CA SER A 198 -14.55 -19.17 2.94
C SER A 198 -13.22 -18.58 3.40
N LEU A 199 -12.56 -17.82 2.52
CA LEU A 199 -11.32 -17.14 2.84
C LEU A 199 -11.55 -16.08 3.92
N ALA A 200 -12.63 -15.29 3.82
CA ALA A 200 -13.01 -14.30 4.82
C ALA A 200 -13.26 -14.92 6.20
N GLU A 201 -13.98 -16.04 6.28
CA GLU A 201 -14.25 -16.76 7.53
C GLU A 201 -12.95 -17.28 8.15
N LEU A 202 -12.07 -17.89 7.34
CA LEU A 202 -10.78 -18.38 7.79
C LEU A 202 -9.89 -17.25 8.32
N VAL A 203 -9.82 -16.11 7.62
CA VAL A 203 -9.07 -14.94 8.06
C VAL A 203 -9.64 -14.36 9.37
N ARG A 204 -10.98 -14.30 9.53
CA ARG A 204 -11.60 -13.88 10.81
C ARG A 204 -11.23 -14.83 11.96
N THR A 205 -11.24 -16.13 11.70
CA THR A 205 -10.84 -17.17 12.67
C THR A 205 -9.37 -16.99 13.06
N LEU A 206 -8.47 -16.90 12.08
CA LEU A 206 -7.03 -16.70 12.33
C LEU A 206 -6.76 -15.39 13.09
N ASN A 207 -7.44 -14.31 12.75
CA ASN A 207 -7.30 -13.00 13.40
C ASN A 207 -7.87 -12.96 14.84
N ASN A 208 -8.55 -14.03 15.27
CA ASN A 208 -9.13 -14.16 16.60
C ASN A 208 -8.53 -15.33 17.39
N HIS A 209 -7.21 -15.48 17.38
CA HIS A 209 -6.49 -16.58 18.06
C HIS A 209 -6.88 -17.98 17.56
N GLY A 210 -7.36 -18.14 16.34
CA GLY A 210 -7.83 -19.42 15.79
C GLY A 210 -9.19 -19.88 16.33
N ARG A 211 -9.98 -18.94 16.90
CA ARG A 211 -11.34 -19.21 17.40
C ARG A 211 -12.35 -18.93 16.32
N SER A 212 -13.06 -19.98 15.90
CA SER A 212 -14.18 -19.87 14.96
C SER A 212 -15.38 -19.17 15.61
N ALA A 213 -16.17 -18.45 14.81
CA ALA A 213 -17.45 -17.89 15.27
C ALA A 213 -18.50 -18.95 15.59
N THR A 214 -18.37 -20.15 15.01
CA THR A 214 -19.28 -21.29 15.20
C THR A 214 -18.93 -22.19 16.40
N GLU A 215 -17.74 -22.01 17.00
CA GLU A 215 -17.34 -22.77 18.19
C GLU A 215 -18.05 -22.25 19.45
N SER A 216 -18.85 -23.10 20.05
CA SER A 216 -19.66 -22.77 21.24
C SER A 216 -18.89 -22.81 22.55
N ARG A 217 -17.77 -23.54 22.62
CA ARG A 217 -16.95 -23.67 23.83
C ARG A 217 -16.18 -22.38 24.09
N GLN A 218 -16.30 -21.85 25.28
CA GLN A 218 -15.56 -20.65 25.67
C GLN A 218 -14.05 -20.91 25.67
N PHE A 219 -13.25 -19.94 25.14
CA PHE A 219 -11.79 -19.99 25.10
C PHE A 219 -11.19 -21.21 24.38
N TRP A 220 -11.95 -21.82 23.46
CA TRP A 220 -11.51 -22.99 22.71
C TRP A 220 -11.08 -22.61 21.29
N PRO A 221 -9.78 -22.49 20.99
CA PRO A 221 -9.30 -22.29 19.62
C PRO A 221 -9.29 -23.63 18.87
N GLU A 222 -9.67 -23.63 17.60
CA GLU A 222 -9.64 -24.81 16.72
C GLU A 222 -8.24 -24.99 16.09
N ARG A 223 -7.47 -23.93 16.03
CA ARG A 223 -6.12 -23.90 15.44
C ARG A 223 -5.26 -22.79 16.05
N ALA A 224 -3.95 -22.82 15.82
CA ALA A 224 -3.11 -21.69 16.11
C ALA A 224 -3.52 -20.50 15.22
N GLY A 225 -3.68 -19.34 15.81
CA GLY A 225 -4.04 -18.11 15.11
C GLY A 225 -3.23 -16.93 15.60
N PHE A 226 -3.61 -15.74 15.15
CA PHE A 226 -2.94 -14.48 15.41
C PHE A 226 -3.85 -13.51 16.19
N LYS A 227 -3.29 -12.37 16.58
CA LYS A 227 -4.05 -11.27 17.17
C LYS A 227 -3.65 -9.96 16.49
N TYR A 228 -4.21 -9.73 15.31
CA TYR A 228 -4.02 -8.49 14.53
C TYR A 228 -5.30 -7.66 14.44
N ARG A 229 -6.31 -7.94 15.27
CA ARG A 229 -7.57 -7.21 15.25
C ARG A 229 -7.34 -5.74 15.58
N MET A 230 -7.91 -4.85 14.77
CA MET A 230 -7.97 -3.41 15.03
C MET A 230 -8.77 -3.12 16.31
N SER A 231 -8.35 -2.13 17.09
CA SER A 231 -9.11 -1.67 18.26
C SER A 231 -10.33 -0.82 17.87
N ASN A 232 -11.32 -0.76 18.75
CA ASN A 232 -12.53 0.07 18.54
C ASN A 232 -12.21 1.56 18.38
N VAL A 233 -11.20 2.05 19.11
CA VAL A 233 -10.75 3.47 19.03
C VAL A 233 -10.11 3.77 17.66
N GLN A 234 -9.26 2.89 17.16
CA GLN A 234 -8.70 3.01 15.81
C GLN A 234 -9.80 2.98 14.75
N ALA A 235 -10.75 2.04 14.88
CA ALA A 235 -11.88 1.93 13.97
C ALA A 235 -12.78 3.18 13.98
N ALA A 236 -12.93 3.84 15.14
CA ALA A 236 -13.66 5.12 15.22
C ALA A 236 -13.00 6.22 14.38
N ILE A 237 -11.67 6.34 14.41
CA ILE A 237 -10.95 7.25 13.52
C ILE A 237 -11.22 6.86 12.05
N GLY A 238 -11.15 5.56 11.74
CA GLY A 238 -11.42 5.05 10.40
C GLY A 238 -12.83 5.36 9.89
N CYS A 239 -13.85 5.21 10.73
CA CYS A 239 -15.23 5.59 10.41
C CYS A 239 -15.33 7.08 10.07
N ALA A 240 -14.69 7.94 10.85
CA ALA A 240 -14.66 9.38 10.58
C ALA A 240 -13.95 9.70 9.26
N GLN A 241 -12.78 9.11 9.04
CA GLN A 241 -12.01 9.29 7.79
C GLN A 241 -12.80 8.82 6.55
N LEU A 242 -13.56 7.73 6.65
CA LEU A 242 -14.41 7.24 5.55
C LEU A 242 -15.50 8.23 5.17
N THR A 243 -16.02 9.06 6.11
CA THR A 243 -16.98 10.10 5.76
C THR A 243 -16.39 11.21 4.89
N ARG A 244 -15.06 11.29 4.80
CA ARG A 244 -14.30 12.29 4.08
C ARG A 244 -13.43 11.69 2.96
N ILE A 245 -13.60 10.41 2.64
CA ILE A 245 -12.66 9.70 1.76
C ILE A 245 -12.52 10.35 0.37
N ASP A 246 -13.63 10.81 -0.21
CA ASP A 246 -13.61 11.46 -1.53
C ASP A 246 -12.89 12.81 -1.49
N GLU A 247 -13.06 13.60 -0.42
CA GLU A 247 -12.32 14.84 -0.17
C GLU A 247 -10.81 14.55 -0.06
N LEU A 248 -10.44 13.54 0.73
CA LEU A 248 -9.04 13.22 1.00
C LEU A 248 -8.33 12.66 -0.25
N VAL A 249 -8.98 11.79 -1.02
CA VAL A 249 -8.46 11.28 -2.29
C VAL A 249 -8.38 12.40 -3.33
N GLY A 250 -9.45 13.18 -3.50
CA GLY A 250 -9.47 14.31 -4.43
C GLY A 250 -8.33 15.29 -4.16
N ARG A 251 -8.06 15.60 -2.88
CA ARG A 251 -6.95 16.49 -2.51
C ARG A 251 -5.58 15.91 -2.87
N LYS A 252 -5.36 14.61 -2.72
CA LYS A 252 -4.13 13.95 -3.15
C LYS A 252 -3.93 14.03 -4.67
N GLN A 253 -5.01 13.84 -5.43
CA GLN A 253 -4.99 14.00 -6.90
C GLN A 253 -4.70 15.45 -7.32
N GLU A 254 -5.27 16.44 -6.65
CA GLU A 254 -4.96 17.85 -6.88
C GLU A 254 -3.46 18.16 -6.66
N ILE A 255 -2.89 17.65 -5.55
CA ILE A 255 -1.47 17.84 -5.23
C ILE A 255 -0.58 17.23 -6.32
N LEU A 256 -0.88 16.00 -6.77
CA LEU A 256 -0.13 15.36 -7.85
C LEU A 256 -0.21 16.19 -9.14
N ASN A 257 -1.39 16.69 -9.50
CA ASN A 257 -1.59 17.49 -10.70
C ASN A 257 -0.86 18.86 -10.62
N GLU A 258 -0.83 19.52 -9.46
CA GLU A 258 -0.05 20.75 -9.26
C GLU A 258 1.46 20.51 -9.48
N TYR A 259 2.02 19.41 -8.96
CA TYR A 259 3.40 19.04 -9.24
C TYR A 259 3.64 18.71 -10.71
N ARG A 260 2.75 17.90 -11.34
CA ARG A 260 2.85 17.59 -12.78
C ARG A 260 2.87 18.84 -13.63
N ASN A 261 1.94 19.77 -13.38
CA ASN A 261 1.85 21.04 -14.11
C ASN A 261 3.08 21.92 -13.86
N GLY A 262 3.51 22.02 -12.60
CA GLY A 262 4.66 22.85 -12.23
C GLY A 262 6.00 22.32 -12.76
N LEU A 263 6.13 21.03 -13.04
CA LEU A 263 7.36 20.40 -13.54
C LEU A 263 7.32 20.09 -15.05
N ALA A 264 6.19 20.32 -15.74
CA ALA A 264 5.96 19.90 -17.11
C ALA A 264 6.97 20.46 -18.14
N GLU A 265 7.49 21.68 -17.91
CA GLU A 265 8.44 22.34 -18.82
C GLU A 265 9.88 21.80 -18.66
N ASN A 266 10.16 21.02 -17.60
CA ASN A 266 11.50 20.49 -17.38
C ASN A 266 11.67 19.14 -18.07
N GLN A 267 12.30 19.14 -19.23
CA GLN A 267 12.52 17.92 -20.05
C GLN A 267 13.35 16.82 -19.37
N TYR A 268 13.97 17.10 -18.22
CA TYR A 268 14.78 16.15 -17.47
C TYR A 268 14.05 15.52 -16.29
N LEU A 269 12.80 15.93 -16.08
CA LEU A 269 11.95 15.42 -15.01
C LEU A 269 10.73 14.75 -15.59
N THR A 270 10.43 13.55 -15.08
CA THR A 270 9.18 12.88 -15.36
C THR A 270 8.50 12.49 -14.05
N MET A 271 7.19 12.40 -14.05
CA MET A 271 6.42 11.99 -12.87
C MET A 271 5.60 10.75 -13.18
N ASN A 272 5.10 10.08 -12.15
CA ASN A 272 4.13 9.01 -12.31
C ASN A 272 2.96 9.46 -13.19
N GLN A 273 2.68 8.66 -14.21
CA GLN A 273 1.62 8.92 -15.19
C GLN A 273 0.44 7.98 -14.93
N ASP A 274 -0.74 8.43 -15.32
CA ASP A 274 -1.89 7.54 -15.35
C ASP A 274 -1.81 6.69 -16.63
N SER A 275 -1.97 5.38 -16.50
CA SER A 275 -2.12 4.49 -17.65
C SER A 275 -3.54 4.58 -18.20
N PRO A 276 -3.78 4.22 -19.47
CA PRO A 276 -5.14 4.09 -19.99
C PRO A 276 -6.00 3.21 -19.09
N PHE A 277 -7.24 3.62 -18.85
CA PHE A 277 -8.21 2.93 -18.00
C PHE A 277 -7.88 2.90 -16.50
N THR A 278 -6.78 3.54 -16.07
CA THR A 278 -6.44 3.67 -14.66
C THR A 278 -6.73 5.07 -14.13
N THR A 279 -7.05 5.14 -12.84
CA THR A 279 -7.09 6.38 -12.07
C THR A 279 -6.18 6.19 -10.88
N SER A 280 -5.22 7.08 -10.68
CA SER A 280 -4.34 7.04 -9.52
C SER A 280 -5.03 7.65 -8.30
N GLY A 281 -4.90 7.00 -7.15
CA GLY A 281 -5.24 7.57 -5.83
C GLY A 281 -4.20 8.59 -5.34
N ALA A 282 -3.11 8.74 -6.07
CA ALA A 282 -2.08 9.78 -5.87
C ALA A 282 -1.52 9.85 -4.45
N TRP A 283 -1.33 8.69 -3.80
CA TRP A 283 -0.82 8.68 -2.43
C TRP A 283 0.44 9.52 -2.29
N MET A 284 1.41 9.33 -3.22
CA MET A 284 2.70 10.02 -3.17
C MET A 284 3.15 10.46 -4.55
N PRO A 285 3.32 11.77 -4.81
CA PRO A 285 3.94 12.28 -6.02
C PRO A 285 5.42 11.87 -6.07
N ASN A 286 5.85 11.32 -7.20
CA ASN A 286 7.23 10.93 -7.43
C ASN A 286 7.77 11.65 -8.66
N VAL A 287 8.98 12.15 -8.56
CA VAL A 287 9.74 12.68 -9.69
C VAL A 287 10.90 11.75 -10.02
N VAL A 288 11.06 11.46 -11.30
CA VAL A 288 12.15 10.67 -11.86
C VAL A 288 13.07 11.58 -12.65
N ILE A 289 14.34 11.64 -12.27
CA ILE A 289 15.34 12.47 -12.91
C ILE A 289 15.95 11.73 -14.11
N SER A 290 16.12 12.39 -15.24
CA SER A 290 16.75 11.83 -16.44
C SER A 290 18.17 11.32 -16.17
N LYS A 291 18.52 10.15 -16.72
CA LYS A 291 19.85 9.51 -16.58
C LYS A 291 21.00 10.42 -16.93
N CYS A 292 20.83 11.29 -17.92
CA CYS A 292 21.90 12.21 -18.37
C CYS A 292 22.31 13.26 -17.33
N ARG A 293 21.51 13.43 -16.24
CA ARG A 293 21.80 14.38 -15.16
C ARG A 293 22.63 13.78 -14.03
N ASN A 294 22.72 12.46 -13.95
CA ASN A 294 23.47 11.72 -12.93
C ASN A 294 23.23 12.27 -11.52
N LYS A 295 21.97 12.57 -11.20
CA LYS A 295 21.49 13.07 -9.90
C LYS A 295 20.31 12.20 -9.44
N GLY A 296 20.20 12.07 -8.14
CA GLY A 296 19.10 11.38 -7.47
C GLY A 296 18.85 11.99 -6.10
N PHE A 297 18.21 11.21 -5.23
CA PHE A 297 17.89 11.68 -3.88
C PHE A 297 19.14 12.00 -3.05
N ASP A 298 20.20 11.16 -3.15
CA ASP A 298 21.40 11.31 -2.36
C ASP A 298 22.13 12.65 -2.67
N GLU A 299 22.22 13.00 -3.95
CA GLU A 299 22.87 14.25 -4.40
C GLU A 299 22.04 15.49 -4.04
N LEU A 300 20.73 15.36 -3.87
CA LEU A 300 19.82 16.46 -3.54
C LEU A 300 19.44 16.54 -2.06
N THR A 301 19.83 15.57 -1.25
CA THR A 301 19.46 15.50 0.18
C THR A 301 19.78 16.77 0.94
N ASP A 302 21.00 17.28 0.80
CA ASP A 302 21.42 18.50 1.50
C ASP A 302 20.69 19.75 0.98
N VAL A 303 20.35 19.79 -0.29
CA VAL A 303 19.60 20.90 -0.91
C VAL A 303 18.19 20.94 -0.32
N PHE A 304 17.48 19.81 -0.32
CA PHE A 304 16.16 19.70 0.30
C PHE A 304 16.21 20.06 1.80
N LYS A 305 17.17 19.53 2.54
CA LYS A 305 17.33 19.79 3.96
C LYS A 305 17.57 21.27 4.26
N LYS A 306 18.45 21.97 3.48
CA LYS A 306 18.70 23.40 3.63
C LYS A 306 17.48 24.24 3.32
N ALA A 307 16.66 23.83 2.35
CA ALA A 307 15.39 24.46 2.01
C ALA A 307 14.25 24.15 3.01
N GLY A 308 14.49 23.27 4.00
CA GLY A 308 13.48 22.84 4.95
C GLY A 308 12.43 21.92 4.36
N VAL A 309 12.73 21.25 3.26
CA VAL A 309 11.84 20.29 2.56
C VAL A 309 12.18 18.87 2.98
N ASP A 310 11.18 18.13 3.49
CA ASP A 310 11.30 16.71 3.85
C ASP A 310 10.89 15.82 2.66
N ALA A 311 11.70 15.79 1.60
CA ALA A 311 11.57 14.82 0.52
C ALA A 311 12.15 13.46 0.95
N ARG A 312 11.79 12.37 0.25
CA ARG A 312 12.22 11.02 0.61
C ARG A 312 12.75 10.24 -0.60
N PRO A 313 13.67 9.29 -0.39
CA PRO A 313 14.12 8.44 -1.48
C PRO A 313 12.98 7.55 -1.99
N PHE A 314 13.10 7.11 -3.23
CA PHE A 314 12.30 6.00 -3.75
C PHE A 314 12.64 4.72 -2.98
N PHE A 315 11.75 3.74 -2.94
CA PHE A 315 12.01 2.50 -2.22
C PHE A 315 13.22 1.77 -2.83
N ALA A 316 14.15 1.40 -1.96
CA ALA A 316 15.28 0.57 -2.36
C ALA A 316 14.81 -0.82 -2.76
N PRO A 317 15.44 -1.46 -3.77
CA PRO A 317 15.15 -2.84 -4.11
C PRO A 317 15.27 -3.75 -2.87
N LEU A 318 14.28 -4.61 -2.66
CA LEU A 318 14.22 -5.53 -1.51
C LEU A 318 15.44 -6.47 -1.47
N SER A 319 15.97 -6.80 -2.64
CA SER A 319 17.18 -7.64 -2.77
C SER A 319 18.44 -7.00 -2.18
N ASN A 320 18.44 -5.69 -1.88
CA ASN A 320 19.52 -5.03 -1.15
C ASN A 320 19.53 -5.39 0.35
N PHE A 321 18.44 -5.92 0.88
CA PHE A 321 18.36 -6.24 2.30
C PHE A 321 18.85 -7.67 2.55
N PRO A 322 19.91 -7.87 3.40
CA PRO A 322 20.55 -9.18 3.58
C PRO A 322 19.63 -10.25 4.20
N PHE A 323 18.56 -9.86 4.86
CA PHE A 323 17.54 -10.79 5.39
C PHE A 323 16.51 -11.22 4.34
N VAL A 324 16.47 -10.57 3.16
CA VAL A 324 15.60 -10.91 2.03
C VAL A 324 16.36 -11.72 0.99
N SER A 325 17.58 -11.30 0.64
CA SER A 325 18.44 -11.97 -0.33
C SER A 325 19.90 -11.96 0.12
N LYS A 326 20.65 -12.99 -0.22
CA LYS A 326 22.09 -13.03 0.04
C LYS A 326 22.88 -12.03 -0.79
N GLU A 327 22.37 -11.78 -2.02
CA GLU A 327 22.98 -10.86 -2.99
C GLU A 327 21.88 -10.03 -3.68
N PRO A 328 22.16 -8.75 -4.02
CA PRO A 328 21.25 -7.92 -4.79
C PRO A 328 20.91 -8.55 -6.15
N LYS A 329 19.66 -8.43 -6.58
CA LYS A 329 19.17 -8.90 -7.88
C LYS A 329 19.46 -7.86 -8.97
N LEU A 330 20.72 -7.60 -9.29
CA LEU A 330 21.14 -6.55 -10.24
C LEU A 330 20.51 -6.67 -11.63
N GLN A 331 20.04 -7.88 -12.02
CA GLN A 331 19.26 -8.08 -13.24
C GLN A 331 17.89 -7.42 -13.21
N ASN A 332 17.38 -7.02 -12.05
CA ASN A 332 16.16 -6.20 -11.90
C ASN A 332 16.51 -4.74 -12.22
N ILE A 333 16.80 -4.48 -13.49
CA ILE A 333 17.44 -3.24 -13.96
C ILE A 333 16.57 -2.01 -13.67
N ASN A 334 15.25 -2.11 -13.88
CA ASN A 334 14.34 -1.00 -13.68
C ASN A 334 14.23 -0.63 -12.20
N SER A 335 14.19 -1.64 -11.32
CA SER A 335 14.15 -1.45 -9.87
C SER A 335 15.36 -0.66 -9.37
N PHE A 336 16.56 -1.02 -9.79
CA PHE A 336 17.79 -0.33 -9.39
C PHE A 336 17.94 1.05 -10.04
N ASP A 337 17.52 1.20 -11.29
CA ASP A 337 17.61 2.45 -12.03
C ASP A 337 16.69 3.50 -11.40
N LEU A 338 15.41 3.17 -11.18
CA LEU A 338 14.45 4.10 -10.60
C LEU A 338 14.79 4.47 -9.16
N TRP A 339 15.20 3.52 -8.34
CA TRP A 339 15.64 3.80 -6.97
C TRP A 339 16.71 4.91 -6.89
N LYS A 340 17.71 4.84 -7.78
CA LYS A 340 18.85 5.77 -7.75
C LYS A 340 18.48 7.20 -8.14
N ARG A 341 17.47 7.41 -8.97
CA ARG A 341 17.17 8.70 -9.59
C ARG A 341 15.75 9.22 -9.37
N SER A 342 14.99 8.57 -8.48
CA SER A 342 13.63 8.99 -8.18
C SER A 342 13.50 9.54 -6.77
N ILE A 343 12.58 10.48 -6.59
CA ILE A 343 12.38 11.22 -5.34
C ILE A 343 10.89 11.32 -5.06
N ASN A 344 10.49 11.01 -3.84
CA ASN A 344 9.15 11.20 -3.32
C ASN A 344 9.01 12.64 -2.80
N LEU A 345 8.03 13.36 -3.30
CA LEU A 345 7.79 14.77 -2.96
C LEU A 345 6.78 14.89 -1.80
N PRO A 346 6.84 15.99 -1.03
CA PRO A 346 5.87 16.27 0.03
C PRO A 346 4.42 16.20 -0.44
N SER A 347 3.58 15.46 0.29
CA SER A 347 2.16 15.32 -0.01
C SER A 347 1.33 15.14 1.25
N PHE A 348 0.62 16.20 1.66
CA PHE A 348 -0.30 16.20 2.80
C PHE A 348 -1.47 17.15 2.52
N HIS A 349 -2.61 16.90 3.15
CA HIS A 349 -3.88 17.52 2.78
C HIS A 349 -3.86 19.06 2.78
N ASP A 350 -3.21 19.68 3.76
CA ASP A 350 -3.15 21.14 3.91
C ASP A 350 -1.84 21.78 3.39
N ILE A 351 -1.09 21.06 2.53
CA ILE A 351 0.04 21.66 1.81
C ILE A 351 -0.44 22.85 0.97
N THR A 352 0.23 23.98 1.11
CA THR A 352 -0.13 25.20 0.39
C THR A 352 0.49 25.23 -1.01
N LYS A 353 -0.05 26.11 -1.88
CA LYS A 353 0.53 26.34 -3.20
C LYS A 353 1.94 26.91 -3.11
N ASP A 354 2.22 27.75 -2.13
CA ASP A 354 3.55 28.35 -1.92
C ASP A 354 4.57 27.28 -1.49
N GLU A 355 4.16 26.33 -0.63
CA GLU A 355 5.02 25.20 -0.26
C GLU A 355 5.31 24.30 -1.45
N MET A 356 4.31 23.95 -2.28
CA MET A 356 4.52 23.19 -3.51
C MET A 356 5.39 23.94 -4.51
N SER A 357 5.17 25.26 -4.70
CA SER A 357 6.01 26.11 -5.56
C SER A 357 7.45 26.15 -5.08
N THR A 358 7.70 26.14 -3.77
CA THR A 358 9.04 26.05 -3.21
C THR A 358 9.74 24.76 -3.64
N VAL A 359 9.07 23.61 -3.57
CA VAL A 359 9.61 22.31 -4.01
C VAL A 359 9.86 22.29 -5.52
N ILE A 360 8.91 22.78 -6.32
CA ILE A 360 8.99 22.86 -7.78
C ILE A 360 10.19 23.72 -8.21
N ASN A 361 10.32 24.94 -7.66
CA ASN A 361 11.41 25.84 -7.97
C ASN A 361 12.78 25.27 -7.59
N LEU A 362 12.84 24.54 -6.47
CA LEU A 362 14.06 23.85 -6.05
C LEU A 362 14.49 22.80 -7.08
N LEU A 363 13.57 21.97 -7.55
CA LEU A 363 13.84 20.97 -8.58
C LEU A 363 14.28 21.62 -9.90
N HIS A 364 13.63 22.70 -10.35
CA HIS A 364 14.04 23.44 -11.53
C HIS A 364 15.45 24.05 -11.40
N SER A 365 15.82 24.53 -10.22
CA SER A 365 17.14 25.13 -10.00
C SER A 365 18.26 24.10 -10.04
N GLU A 366 18.00 22.90 -9.54
CA GLU A 366 18.98 21.81 -9.41
C GLU A 366 19.08 20.92 -10.64
N ILE A 367 17.99 20.78 -11.40
CA ILE A 367 17.90 19.90 -12.57
C ILE A 367 17.70 20.77 -13.83
N LYS A 368 18.82 21.28 -14.35
CA LYS A 368 18.86 22.18 -15.55
C LYS A 368 19.33 21.39 -16.77
#